data_ea49eb12c9d73de98bab4e044f35d61e
#
_entry.id   ea49eb12c9d73de98bab4e044f35d61e
#
_cell.length_a   1.000
_cell.length_b   1.000
_cell.length_c   1.000
_cell.angle_alpha   90.00
_cell.angle_beta   90.00
_cell.angle_gamma   90.00
#
_symmetry.space_group_name_H-M   'P 1'
#
loop_
_entity.id
_entity.type
_entity.pdbx_description
1 polymer ?
#
loop_
_entity_poly.entity_id
_entity_poly.type
_entity_poly.pdbx_seq_one_letter_code
_entity_poly.pdbx_strand_id
1 'polypeptide(L)'
;ATPADYELMKSEGVIVEQLIRPTGLVDPPLEVRVTLNQIDDLIGEIDKRVKNDDKVLVTTITKRMAEELSKYFDRVGVRNRYIHSDVDTLERIQILEDLRAGMFDVLVGVNLLREGLDLPEVALVAILDADKEGFLRNVRSLTQIAGRAARHSQGNVILYADTCTDSMRYAIEQSNRRREKQVRYNMEHEMLPRQAQKSGSGQSALLAGRVDTSEVNMTAYPIAEDHYAAAADVQKSYTASENIDALIDKAREEMERAAKSLDFLAAAKFRDRMYELQKLREENRNQNSQFTIHNS
;
A
#
# COMPACT_ATOMS: atom_id res chain seq x y z
N ALA A 1 -2.69 23.26 -2.61
CA ALA A 1 -2.84 22.81 -1.20
C ALA A 1 -1.51 22.87 -0.44
N THR A 2 -0.38 22.78 -1.15
CA THR A 2 0.96 22.83 -0.58
C THR A 2 1.78 23.90 -1.32
N PRO A 3 1.73 25.19 -0.89
CA PRO A 3 2.47 26.25 -1.54
C PRO A 3 3.99 25.96 -1.53
N ALA A 4 4.67 26.37 -2.59
CA ALA A 4 6.13 26.29 -2.71
C ALA A 4 6.78 27.59 -2.23
N ASP A 5 8.10 27.61 -2.19
CA ASP A 5 8.86 28.78 -1.75
C ASP A 5 8.59 30.01 -2.62
N TYR A 6 8.34 29.80 -3.91
CA TYR A 6 7.98 30.87 -4.83
C TYR A 6 6.66 31.55 -4.43
N GLU A 7 5.60 30.77 -4.15
CA GLU A 7 4.31 31.29 -3.73
C GLU A 7 4.42 31.98 -2.37
N LEU A 8 5.17 31.39 -1.43
CA LEU A 8 5.41 31.99 -0.11
C LEU A 8 6.16 33.31 -0.20
N MET A 9 7.21 33.39 -1.05
CA MET A 9 7.92 34.64 -1.28
C MET A 9 7.02 35.71 -1.92
N LYS A 10 6.20 35.33 -2.89
CA LYS A 10 5.33 36.27 -3.60
C LYS A 10 4.16 36.77 -2.73
N SER A 11 3.71 35.98 -1.78
CA SER A 11 2.66 36.33 -0.82
C SER A 11 3.19 36.92 0.49
N GLU A 12 4.50 37.21 0.56
CA GLU A 12 5.16 37.69 1.79
C GLU A 12 4.89 36.80 3.01
N GLY A 13 4.72 35.48 2.79
CA GLY A 13 4.40 34.50 3.83
C GLY A 13 2.91 34.48 4.22
N VAL A 14 2.07 35.29 3.62
CA VAL A 14 0.62 35.31 3.93
C VAL A 14 -0.04 34.12 3.24
N ILE A 15 -0.71 33.27 4.06
CA ILE A 15 -1.45 32.10 3.58
C ILE A 15 -2.89 32.19 4.08
N VAL A 16 -3.86 32.05 3.18
CA VAL A 16 -5.26 31.91 3.52
C VAL A 16 -5.59 30.42 3.63
N GLU A 17 -5.95 29.98 4.83
CA GLU A 17 -6.33 28.59 5.08
C GLU A 17 -7.82 28.36 4.80
N GLN A 18 -8.14 27.50 3.83
CA GLN A 18 -9.48 26.99 3.59
C GLN A 18 -9.53 25.52 3.98
N LEU A 19 -9.87 25.23 5.23
CA LEU A 19 -9.78 23.89 5.82
C LEU A 19 -11.11 23.14 5.83
N ILE A 20 -12.23 23.86 5.88
CA ILE A 20 -13.56 23.27 5.98
C ILE A 20 -14.03 22.80 4.61
N ARG A 21 -14.42 21.54 4.53
CA ARG A 21 -15.03 20.94 3.34
C ARG A 21 -16.55 20.96 3.44
N PRO A 22 -17.25 21.48 2.43
CA PRO A 22 -18.73 21.50 2.42
C PRO A 22 -19.36 20.10 2.46
N THR A 23 -18.61 19.07 2.06
CA THR A 23 -19.05 17.67 2.10
C THR A 23 -19.01 17.05 3.50
N GLY A 24 -18.41 17.72 4.48
CA GLY A 24 -18.19 17.19 5.81
C GLY A 24 -17.11 16.10 5.89
N LEU A 25 -16.49 15.70 4.77
CA LEU A 25 -15.42 14.70 4.77
C LEU A 25 -14.21 15.19 5.54
N VAL A 26 -13.69 14.31 6.39
CA VAL A 26 -12.51 14.57 7.24
C VAL A 26 -11.24 14.08 6.57
N ASP A 27 -10.11 14.69 6.90
CA ASP A 27 -8.80 14.16 6.48
C ASP A 27 -8.57 12.75 7.07
N PRO A 28 -7.93 11.84 6.32
CA PRO A 28 -7.69 10.49 6.79
C PRO A 28 -6.71 10.47 7.97
N PRO A 29 -6.84 9.54 8.90
CA PRO A 29 -5.78 9.26 9.86
C PRO A 29 -4.54 8.72 9.14
N LEU A 30 -3.36 9.11 9.61
CA LEU A 30 -2.06 8.61 9.14
C LEU A 30 -1.47 7.71 10.22
N GLU A 31 -1.32 6.44 9.92
CA GLU A 31 -0.75 5.43 10.80
C GLU A 31 0.66 5.07 10.36
N VAL A 32 1.62 5.01 11.29
CA VAL A 32 2.98 4.56 11.01
C VAL A 32 3.11 3.11 11.45
N ARG A 33 3.57 2.25 10.54
CA ARG A 33 3.86 0.84 10.80
C ARG A 33 5.30 0.52 10.42
N VAL A 34 5.89 -0.45 11.11
CA VAL A 34 7.25 -0.90 10.82
C VAL A 34 7.37 -1.54 9.43
N THR A 35 8.58 -1.46 8.84
CA THR A 35 8.81 -2.04 7.50
C THR A 35 8.94 -3.55 7.53
N LEU A 36 9.24 -4.13 8.66
CA LEU A 36 9.33 -5.58 8.82
C LEU A 36 7.96 -6.22 8.50
N ASN A 37 7.92 -7.11 7.53
CA ASN A 37 6.71 -7.76 7.00
C ASN A 37 5.68 -6.78 6.40
N GLN A 38 6.10 -5.60 5.95
CA GLN A 38 5.21 -4.56 5.40
C GLN A 38 4.32 -5.07 4.25
N ILE A 39 4.82 -5.99 3.42
CA ILE A 39 4.04 -6.51 2.29
C ILE A 39 2.93 -7.46 2.75
N ASP A 40 3.18 -8.27 3.76
CA ASP A 40 2.17 -9.18 4.31
C ASP A 40 1.09 -8.41 5.08
N ASP A 41 1.49 -7.41 5.87
CA ASP A 41 0.56 -6.50 6.54
C ASP A 41 -0.29 -5.74 5.51
N LEU A 42 0.33 -5.25 4.43
CA LEU A 42 -0.35 -4.58 3.33
C LEU A 42 -1.38 -5.50 2.64
N ILE A 43 -1.05 -6.77 2.37
CA ILE A 43 -1.98 -7.74 1.79
C ILE A 43 -3.18 -7.94 2.71
N GLY A 44 -2.94 -8.08 4.02
CA GLY A 44 -4.02 -8.16 5.01
C GLY A 44 -4.95 -6.93 5.02
N GLU A 45 -4.40 -5.74 4.83
CA GLU A 45 -5.19 -4.51 4.71
C GLU A 45 -5.93 -4.42 3.36
N ILE A 46 -5.30 -4.85 2.26
CA ILE A 46 -5.94 -4.95 0.95
C ILE A 46 -7.16 -5.86 1.03
N ASP A 47 -7.03 -7.05 1.60
CA ASP A 47 -8.14 -8.01 1.74
C ASP A 47 -9.32 -7.43 2.51
N LYS A 48 -9.07 -6.66 3.57
CA LYS A 48 -10.11 -5.97 4.33
C LYS A 48 -10.87 -4.95 3.48
N ARG A 49 -10.16 -4.21 2.62
CA ARG A 49 -10.75 -3.16 1.77
C ARG A 49 -11.51 -3.75 0.58
N VAL A 50 -10.93 -4.76 -0.07
CA VAL A 50 -11.55 -5.45 -1.21
C VAL A 50 -12.89 -6.07 -0.83
N LYS A 51 -13.03 -6.60 0.39
CA LYS A 51 -14.31 -7.13 0.91
C LYS A 51 -15.42 -6.08 0.96
N ASN A 52 -15.06 -4.80 1.04
CA ASN A 52 -16.00 -3.68 1.04
C ASN A 52 -16.13 -2.99 -0.35
N ASP A 53 -15.53 -3.58 -1.40
CA ASP A 53 -15.41 -2.98 -2.74
C ASP A 53 -14.63 -1.66 -2.77
N ASP A 54 -13.80 -1.43 -1.76
CA ASP A 54 -12.92 -0.28 -1.67
C ASP A 54 -11.66 -0.47 -2.50
N LYS A 55 -11.09 0.62 -3.02
CA LYS A 55 -9.85 0.61 -3.79
C LYS A 55 -8.66 1.06 -2.96
N VAL A 56 -7.47 0.55 -3.34
CA VAL A 56 -6.21 0.78 -2.63
C VAL A 56 -5.17 1.39 -3.55
N LEU A 57 -4.48 2.44 -3.08
CA LEU A 57 -3.31 2.99 -3.74
C LEU A 57 -2.05 2.58 -2.96
N VAL A 58 -1.06 2.06 -3.66
CA VAL A 58 0.25 1.70 -3.08
C VAL A 58 1.34 2.52 -3.76
N THR A 59 2.11 3.28 -2.98
CA THR A 59 3.21 4.07 -3.52
C THR A 59 4.56 3.49 -3.14
N THR A 60 5.41 3.30 -4.16
CA THR A 60 6.79 2.85 -4.04
C THR A 60 7.77 3.97 -4.36
N ILE A 61 9.07 3.76 -4.11
CA ILE A 61 10.11 4.74 -4.43
C ILE A 61 10.64 4.54 -5.85
N THR A 62 10.71 3.31 -6.34
CA THR A 62 11.31 2.98 -7.63
C THR A 62 10.35 2.23 -8.55
N LYS A 63 10.54 2.38 -9.86
CA LYS A 63 9.81 1.62 -10.88
C LYS A 63 9.98 0.10 -10.68
N ARG A 64 11.21 -0.33 -10.46
CA ARG A 64 11.53 -1.74 -10.23
C ARG A 64 10.74 -2.32 -9.04
N MET A 65 10.67 -1.58 -7.92
CA MET A 65 9.88 -2.02 -6.77
C MET A 65 8.39 -2.11 -7.10
N ALA A 66 7.84 -1.15 -7.87
CA ALA A 66 6.45 -1.20 -8.29
C ALA A 66 6.15 -2.42 -9.17
N GLU A 67 7.02 -2.71 -10.12
CA GLU A 67 6.90 -3.86 -11.03
C GLU A 67 6.98 -5.20 -10.29
N GLU A 68 7.98 -5.37 -9.43
CA GLU A 68 8.15 -6.62 -8.67
C GLU A 68 7.01 -6.82 -7.66
N LEU A 69 6.53 -5.72 -7.04
CA LEU A 69 5.38 -5.78 -6.16
C LEU A 69 4.10 -6.16 -6.91
N SER A 70 3.87 -5.59 -8.10
CA SER A 70 2.75 -5.95 -8.96
C SER A 70 2.77 -7.42 -9.35
N LYS A 71 3.92 -7.93 -9.79
CA LYS A 71 4.11 -9.36 -10.11
C LYS A 71 3.85 -10.25 -8.88
N TYR A 72 4.28 -9.81 -7.71
CA TYR A 72 4.02 -10.55 -6.48
C TYR A 72 2.53 -10.57 -6.14
N PHE A 73 1.84 -9.44 -6.25
CA PHE A 73 0.39 -9.36 -6.05
C PHE A 73 -0.38 -10.27 -7.01
N ASP A 74 0.00 -10.33 -8.29
CA ASP A 74 -0.62 -11.24 -9.25
C ASP A 74 -0.48 -12.71 -8.81
N ARG A 75 0.68 -13.10 -8.29
CA ARG A 75 0.95 -14.48 -7.82
C ARG A 75 0.14 -14.87 -6.58
N VAL A 76 -0.14 -13.90 -5.70
CA VAL A 76 -0.96 -14.14 -4.50
C VAL A 76 -2.45 -13.88 -4.75
N GLY A 77 -2.84 -13.60 -6.00
CA GLY A 77 -4.24 -13.46 -6.41
C GLY A 77 -4.86 -12.09 -6.12
N VAL A 78 -4.05 -11.07 -5.84
CA VAL A 78 -4.51 -9.68 -5.68
C VAL A 78 -4.65 -9.04 -7.05
N ARG A 79 -5.87 -8.62 -7.42
CA ARG A 79 -6.13 -7.91 -8.67
C ARG A 79 -5.51 -6.52 -8.64
N ASN A 80 -4.47 -6.31 -9.41
CA ASN A 80 -3.71 -5.06 -9.39
C ASN A 80 -3.27 -4.58 -10.76
N ARG A 81 -2.88 -3.32 -10.84
CA ARG A 81 -2.18 -2.71 -11.97
C ARG A 81 -1.09 -1.79 -11.42
N TYR A 82 -0.02 -1.58 -12.20
CA TYR A 82 0.98 -0.59 -11.84
C TYR A 82 1.04 0.55 -12.85
N ILE A 83 1.36 1.76 -12.35
CA ILE A 83 1.57 2.97 -13.18
C ILE A 83 2.96 3.53 -12.92
N HIS A 84 3.67 3.88 -13.98
CA HIS A 84 4.95 4.60 -13.94
C HIS A 84 4.93 5.83 -14.87
N SER A 85 6.05 6.58 -14.89
CA SER A 85 6.16 7.83 -15.67
C SER A 85 6.05 7.64 -17.17
N ASP A 86 6.34 6.45 -17.67
CA ASP A 86 6.44 6.17 -19.12
C ASP A 86 5.12 5.65 -19.71
N VAL A 87 4.09 5.46 -18.86
CA VAL A 87 2.74 5.11 -19.31
C VAL A 87 2.15 6.33 -20.02
N ASP A 88 1.66 6.10 -21.24
CA ASP A 88 1.02 7.14 -22.04
C ASP A 88 -0.23 7.72 -21.36
N THR A 89 -0.58 8.95 -21.74
CA THR A 89 -1.71 9.66 -21.14
C THR A 89 -3.03 8.93 -21.35
N LEU A 90 -3.24 8.34 -22.53
CA LEU A 90 -4.47 7.61 -22.83
C LEU A 90 -4.55 6.29 -22.06
N GLU A 91 -3.46 5.54 -22.01
CA GLU A 91 -3.36 4.31 -21.20
C GLU A 91 -3.58 4.60 -19.71
N ARG A 92 -3.05 5.71 -19.22
CA ARG A 92 -3.27 6.16 -17.84
C ARG A 92 -4.75 6.42 -17.56
N ILE A 93 -5.47 7.08 -18.46
CA ILE A 93 -6.91 7.32 -18.31
C ILE A 93 -7.63 5.99 -18.27
N GLN A 94 -7.31 5.05 -19.16
CA GLN A 94 -7.91 3.73 -19.21
C GLN A 94 -7.69 2.96 -17.89
N ILE A 95 -6.46 2.94 -17.37
CA ILE A 95 -6.16 2.29 -16.08
C ILE A 95 -7.02 2.88 -14.95
N LEU A 96 -7.24 4.19 -14.92
CA LEU A 96 -8.07 4.83 -13.91
C LEU A 96 -9.56 4.51 -14.08
N GLU A 97 -10.03 4.41 -15.30
CA GLU A 97 -11.40 3.99 -15.59
C GLU A 97 -11.61 2.52 -15.22
N ASP A 98 -10.66 1.64 -15.51
CA ASP A 98 -10.67 0.24 -15.12
C ASP A 98 -10.70 0.06 -13.59
N LEU A 99 -9.94 0.89 -12.85
CA LEU A 99 -9.98 0.92 -11.38
C LEU A 99 -11.37 1.29 -10.87
N ARG A 100 -11.98 2.35 -11.45
CA ARG A 100 -13.35 2.78 -11.12
C ARG A 100 -14.40 1.73 -11.48
N ALA A 101 -14.20 1.05 -12.60
CA ALA A 101 -15.07 -0.04 -13.04
C ALA A 101 -14.93 -1.31 -12.19
N GLY A 102 -13.92 -1.37 -11.30
CA GLY A 102 -13.67 -2.55 -10.45
C GLY A 102 -13.00 -3.71 -11.18
N MET A 103 -12.37 -3.45 -12.33
CA MET A 103 -11.60 -4.47 -13.04
C MET A 103 -10.41 -4.96 -12.22
N PHE A 104 -9.89 -4.11 -11.34
CA PHE A 104 -8.89 -4.43 -10.33
C PHE A 104 -9.10 -3.57 -9.09
N ASP A 105 -8.39 -3.89 -7.99
CA ASP A 105 -8.63 -3.27 -6.68
C ASP A 105 -7.45 -2.44 -6.19
N VAL A 106 -6.24 -2.76 -6.65
CA VAL A 106 -5.00 -2.16 -6.18
C VAL A 106 -4.26 -1.48 -7.31
N LEU A 107 -3.96 -0.19 -7.14
CA LEU A 107 -3.11 0.56 -8.06
C LEU A 107 -1.76 0.81 -7.41
N VAL A 108 -0.71 0.25 -8.00
CA VAL A 108 0.68 0.44 -7.56
C VAL A 108 1.37 1.51 -8.41
N GLY A 109 2.14 2.41 -7.81
CA GLY A 109 2.88 3.40 -8.60
C GLY A 109 3.98 4.12 -7.84
N VAL A 110 4.91 4.71 -8.60
CA VAL A 110 6.05 5.45 -8.03
C VAL A 110 5.67 6.87 -7.66
N ASN A 111 4.97 7.55 -8.54
CA ASN A 111 4.56 8.94 -8.36
C ASN A 111 3.09 9.09 -8.74
N LEU A 112 2.22 8.75 -7.82
CA LEU A 112 0.77 8.92 -7.97
C LEU A 112 0.31 10.34 -7.67
N LEU A 113 1.26 11.30 -7.56
CA LEU A 113 0.99 12.72 -7.26
C LEU A 113 0.55 13.53 -8.46
N ARG A 114 0.71 13.03 -9.69
CA ARG A 114 0.38 13.79 -10.88
C ARG A 114 -1.07 14.22 -10.85
N GLU A 115 -1.28 15.46 -11.27
CA GLU A 115 -2.55 16.16 -11.31
C GLU A 115 -3.65 15.33 -12.00
N GLY A 116 -4.89 15.49 -11.55
CA GLY A 116 -6.04 14.85 -12.18
C GLY A 116 -6.48 13.51 -11.61
N LEU A 117 -5.79 12.95 -10.60
CA LEU A 117 -6.28 11.75 -9.92
C LEU A 117 -7.36 12.12 -8.89
N ASP A 118 -8.60 12.01 -9.30
CA ASP A 118 -9.77 12.11 -8.43
C ASP A 118 -10.40 10.71 -8.30
N LEU A 119 -10.10 10.04 -7.20
CA LEU A 119 -10.50 8.66 -6.93
C LEU A 119 -11.24 8.58 -5.59
N PRO A 120 -12.54 8.92 -5.57
CA PRO A 120 -13.35 8.84 -4.34
C PRO A 120 -13.52 7.39 -3.84
N GLU A 121 -13.23 6.40 -4.66
CA GLU A 121 -13.30 4.98 -4.34
C GLU A 121 -12.12 4.49 -3.50
N VAL A 122 -11.06 5.31 -3.38
CA VAL A 122 -9.84 4.93 -2.66
C VAL A 122 -10.02 5.12 -1.16
N ALA A 123 -10.12 4.00 -0.45
CA ALA A 123 -10.22 3.97 1.01
C ALA A 123 -8.86 3.80 1.71
N LEU A 124 -7.87 3.25 1.03
CA LEU A 124 -6.54 3.06 1.61
C LEU A 124 -5.44 3.60 0.70
N VAL A 125 -4.54 4.35 1.30
CA VAL A 125 -3.27 4.74 0.68
C VAL A 125 -2.13 4.17 1.50
N ALA A 126 -1.35 3.28 0.91
CA ALA A 126 -0.16 2.70 1.52
C ALA A 126 1.10 3.34 0.93
N ILE A 127 1.97 3.82 1.79
CA ILE A 127 3.23 4.47 1.43
C ILE A 127 4.38 3.59 1.93
N LEU A 128 5.01 2.85 1.04
CA LEU A 128 6.16 2.00 1.36
C LEU A 128 7.42 2.86 1.49
N ASP A 129 8.32 2.46 2.40
CA ASP A 129 9.58 3.16 2.67
C ASP A 129 9.35 4.68 2.89
N ALA A 130 8.40 5.03 3.76
CA ALA A 130 8.02 6.42 3.99
C ALA A 130 9.11 7.24 4.69
N ASP A 131 10.07 6.58 5.35
CA ASP A 131 11.22 7.18 6.03
C ASP A 131 12.42 7.45 5.09
N LYS A 132 12.37 6.99 3.85
CA LYS A 132 13.42 7.27 2.85
C LYS A 132 13.26 8.68 2.30
N GLU A 133 13.71 9.68 3.07
CA GLU A 133 13.59 11.08 2.69
C GLU A 133 14.16 11.37 1.29
N GLY A 134 13.45 12.22 0.54
CA GLY A 134 13.80 12.61 -0.80
C GLY A 134 12.64 13.25 -1.54
N PHE A 135 12.77 13.43 -2.84
CA PHE A 135 11.78 14.11 -3.67
C PHE A 135 10.36 13.49 -3.55
N LEU A 136 10.26 12.16 -3.38
CA LEU A 136 8.99 11.44 -3.28
C LEU A 136 8.48 11.26 -1.84
N ARG A 137 9.26 11.63 -0.83
CA ARG A 137 8.96 11.42 0.60
C ARG A 137 9.18 12.68 1.45
N ASN A 138 9.15 13.86 0.81
CA ASN A 138 9.14 15.13 1.52
C ASN A 138 7.73 15.49 2.03
N VAL A 139 7.62 16.50 2.86
CA VAL A 139 6.36 17.01 3.44
C VAL A 139 5.26 17.18 2.39
N ARG A 140 5.59 17.83 1.25
CA ARG A 140 4.63 18.11 0.18
C ARG A 140 4.12 16.82 -0.45
N SER A 141 5.03 15.91 -0.80
CA SER A 141 4.69 14.63 -1.41
C SER A 141 3.82 13.79 -0.49
N LEU A 142 4.20 13.62 0.78
CA LEU A 142 3.43 12.85 1.76
C LEU A 142 2.04 13.44 1.97
N THR A 143 1.93 14.77 2.11
CA THR A 143 0.63 15.45 2.27
C THR A 143 -0.28 15.25 1.05
N GLN A 144 0.25 15.34 -0.16
CA GLN A 144 -0.53 15.16 -1.38
C GLN A 144 -0.96 13.71 -1.59
N ILE A 145 -0.08 12.75 -1.32
CA ILE A 145 -0.41 11.32 -1.41
C ILE A 145 -1.49 10.98 -0.39
N ALA A 146 -1.31 11.37 0.87
CA ALA A 146 -2.29 11.15 1.93
C ALA A 146 -3.66 11.76 1.59
N GLY A 147 -3.67 12.93 0.97
CA GLY A 147 -4.88 13.62 0.51
C GLY A 147 -5.71 12.83 -0.51
N ARG A 148 -5.18 11.76 -1.13
CA ARG A 148 -5.95 10.90 -2.05
C ARG A 148 -7.01 10.09 -1.31
N ALA A 149 -6.77 9.65 -0.08
CA ALA A 149 -7.75 8.97 0.76
C ALA A 149 -8.79 9.94 1.39
N ALA A 150 -8.59 11.25 1.31
CA ALA A 150 -9.44 12.24 1.97
C ALA A 150 -10.82 12.44 1.32
N ARG A 151 -11.13 11.73 0.25
CA ARG A 151 -12.43 11.75 -0.44
C ARG A 151 -13.31 10.57 -0.11
N HIS A 152 -12.76 9.59 0.58
CA HIS A 152 -13.47 8.43 1.07
C HIS A 152 -13.86 8.61 2.53
N SER A 153 -15.08 8.24 2.91
CA SER A 153 -15.58 8.39 4.29
C SER A 153 -14.81 7.53 5.30
N GLN A 154 -14.29 6.38 4.86
CA GLN A 154 -13.45 5.45 5.61
C GLN A 154 -11.97 5.54 5.19
N GLY A 155 -11.56 6.71 4.64
CA GLY A 155 -10.20 6.90 4.16
C GLY A 155 -9.15 6.70 5.26
N ASN A 156 -8.10 5.92 4.96
CA ASN A 156 -6.96 5.67 5.84
C ASN A 156 -5.64 5.76 5.07
N VAL A 157 -4.55 6.10 5.76
CA VAL A 157 -3.21 6.14 5.20
C VAL A 157 -2.26 5.36 6.10
N ILE A 158 -1.50 4.44 5.54
CA ILE A 158 -0.46 3.70 6.23
C ILE A 158 0.90 4.14 5.70
N LEU A 159 1.77 4.57 6.60
CA LEU A 159 3.15 4.93 6.36
C LEU A 159 4.04 3.80 6.87
N TYR A 160 4.61 2.98 5.98
CA TYR A 160 5.56 1.95 6.38
C TYR A 160 6.94 2.59 6.53
N ALA A 161 7.44 2.60 7.76
CA ALA A 161 8.68 3.27 8.14
C ALA A 161 9.24 2.69 9.44
N ASP A 162 10.57 2.57 9.52
CA ASP A 162 11.24 2.15 10.75
C ASP A 162 11.54 3.36 11.65
N THR A 163 11.64 4.55 11.06
CA THR A 163 11.85 5.81 11.78
C THR A 163 10.83 6.86 11.33
N CYS A 164 10.29 7.63 12.27
CA CYS A 164 9.39 8.74 11.95
C CYS A 164 10.22 9.99 11.63
N THR A 165 10.31 10.35 10.35
CA THR A 165 11.05 11.54 9.90
C THR A 165 10.30 12.83 10.20
N ASP A 166 10.97 13.98 10.10
CA ASP A 166 10.33 15.29 10.31
C ASP A 166 9.25 15.56 9.26
N SER A 167 9.47 15.12 8.02
CA SER A 167 8.48 15.20 6.93
C SER A 167 7.21 14.40 7.25
N MET A 168 7.36 13.20 7.80
CA MET A 168 6.23 12.37 8.24
C MET A 168 5.50 13.00 9.43
N ARG A 169 6.24 13.43 10.44
CA ARG A 169 5.68 14.08 11.64
C ARG A 169 4.83 15.29 11.26
N TYR A 170 5.36 16.16 10.43
CA TYR A 170 4.62 17.32 9.94
C TYR A 170 3.35 16.93 9.16
N ALA A 171 3.42 15.94 8.27
CA ALA A 171 2.25 15.49 7.51
C ALA A 171 1.15 14.91 8.42
N ILE A 172 1.54 14.14 9.45
CA ILE A 172 0.63 13.58 10.46
C ILE A 172 -0.03 14.69 11.26
N GLU A 173 0.75 15.62 11.80
CA GLU A 173 0.25 16.75 12.59
C GLU A 173 -0.72 17.62 11.78
N GLN A 174 -0.40 17.95 10.53
CA GLN A 174 -1.28 18.74 9.67
C GLN A 174 -2.58 17.99 9.32
N SER A 175 -2.51 16.67 9.08
CA SER A 175 -3.71 15.87 8.85
C SER A 175 -4.60 15.85 10.09
N ASN A 176 -4.04 15.60 11.26
CA ASN A 176 -4.78 15.60 12.54
C ASN A 176 -5.42 16.96 12.83
N ARG A 177 -4.67 18.05 12.66
CA ARG A 177 -5.17 19.43 12.84
C ARG A 177 -6.38 19.73 11.93
N ARG A 178 -6.27 19.36 10.64
CA ARG A 178 -7.38 19.55 9.69
C ARG A 178 -8.57 18.66 10.02
N ARG A 179 -8.31 17.41 10.41
CA ARG A 179 -9.32 16.46 10.85
C ARG A 179 -10.10 16.99 12.06
N GLU A 180 -9.43 17.44 13.10
CA GLU A 180 -10.06 18.01 14.31
C GLU A 180 -10.93 19.21 14.01
N LYS A 181 -10.45 20.15 13.18
CA LYS A 181 -11.23 21.31 12.76
C LYS A 181 -12.49 20.92 12.01
N GLN A 182 -12.39 19.96 11.07
CA GLN A 182 -13.53 19.49 10.31
C GLN A 182 -14.55 18.76 11.19
N VAL A 183 -14.09 17.88 12.08
CA VAL A 183 -14.96 17.17 13.02
C VAL A 183 -15.72 18.15 13.92
N ARG A 184 -15.03 19.16 14.48
CA ARG A 184 -15.66 20.20 15.29
C ARG A 184 -16.73 20.95 14.50
N TYR A 185 -16.39 21.38 13.30
CA TYR A 185 -17.34 22.07 12.40
C TYR A 185 -18.56 21.21 12.08
N ASN A 186 -18.35 19.92 11.79
CA ASN A 186 -19.44 18.98 11.51
C ASN A 186 -20.37 18.83 12.71
N MET A 187 -19.84 18.77 13.94
CA MET A 187 -20.63 18.69 15.16
C MET A 187 -21.43 19.98 15.41
N GLU A 188 -20.82 21.15 15.23
CA GLU A 188 -21.46 22.45 15.42
C GLU A 188 -22.59 22.72 14.41
N HIS A 189 -22.50 22.14 13.20
CA HIS A 189 -23.44 22.37 12.10
C HIS A 189 -24.30 21.14 11.79
N GLU A 190 -24.27 20.11 12.62
CA GLU A 190 -25.01 18.84 12.45
C GLU A 190 -24.78 18.20 11.05
N MET A 191 -23.55 18.34 10.53
CA MET A 191 -23.19 17.83 9.22
C MET A 191 -22.76 16.37 9.27
N LEU A 192 -23.38 15.55 8.42
CA LEU A 192 -22.93 14.19 8.17
C LEU A 192 -21.95 14.17 6.97
N PRO A 193 -20.76 13.52 7.11
CA PRO A 193 -19.85 13.36 6.00
C PRO A 193 -20.53 12.66 4.81
N ARG A 194 -20.46 13.29 3.63
CA ARG A 194 -21.02 12.73 2.39
C ARG A 194 -19.88 12.43 1.44
N GLN A 195 -19.72 11.14 1.13
CA GLN A 195 -18.74 10.72 0.12
C GLN A 195 -19.15 11.28 -1.24
N ALA A 196 -18.18 11.73 -2.03
CA ALA A 196 -18.41 12.11 -3.41
C ALA A 196 -18.98 10.91 -4.16
N GLN A 197 -20.16 11.07 -4.75
CA GLN A 197 -20.72 10.02 -5.60
C GLN A 197 -19.84 9.86 -6.83
N LYS A 198 -19.73 8.62 -7.33
CA LYS A 198 -19.10 8.32 -8.61
C LYS A 198 -19.63 9.32 -9.63
N SER A 199 -18.80 10.21 -10.13
CA SER A 199 -19.16 11.06 -11.27
C SER A 199 -19.38 10.11 -12.44
N GLY A 200 -20.65 9.79 -12.72
CA GLY A 200 -20.97 8.95 -13.84
C GLY A 200 -20.36 9.56 -15.11
N SER A 201 -19.52 8.81 -15.80
CA SER A 201 -19.21 8.82 -17.24
C SER A 201 -19.20 10.15 -18.05
N GLY A 202 -19.08 11.31 -17.43
CA GLY A 202 -19.06 12.56 -18.18
C GLY A 202 -17.83 12.77 -19.06
N GLN A 203 -16.71 12.13 -18.74
CA GLN A 203 -15.49 12.19 -19.56
C GLN A 203 -15.40 11.02 -20.55
N SER A 204 -15.99 9.87 -20.25
CA SER A 204 -16.11 8.74 -21.15
C SER A 204 -16.97 9.07 -22.39
N ALA A 205 -18.01 9.90 -22.23
CA ALA A 205 -18.86 10.33 -23.34
C ALA A 205 -18.14 11.20 -24.39
N LEU A 206 -17.06 11.90 -24.01
CA LEU A 206 -16.26 12.69 -24.95
C LEU A 206 -15.26 11.83 -25.73
N LEU A 207 -14.85 10.66 -25.19
CA LEU A 207 -13.94 9.72 -25.84
C LEU A 207 -14.66 8.61 -26.59
N ALA A 208 -15.86 8.21 -26.14
CA ALA A 208 -16.69 7.18 -26.81
C ALA A 208 -17.13 7.53 -28.23
N GLY A 209 -17.00 8.79 -28.64
CA GLY A 209 -17.29 9.23 -30.02
C GLY A 209 -16.14 9.05 -31.01
N ARG A 210 -15.00 8.48 -30.63
CA ARG A 210 -13.79 8.46 -31.47
C ARG A 210 -12.97 7.18 -31.51
N VAL A 211 -13.39 6.12 -30.86
CA VAL A 211 -12.64 4.85 -30.94
C VAL A 211 -13.60 3.72 -31.32
N ASP A 212 -13.47 3.27 -32.56
CA ASP A 212 -14.03 2.00 -33.03
C ASP A 212 -13.45 0.88 -32.15
N THR A 213 -14.29 0.26 -31.33
CA THR A 213 -13.92 -0.85 -30.44
C THR A 213 -13.87 -2.18 -31.19
N SER A 214 -13.27 -2.21 -32.36
CA SER A 214 -12.91 -3.46 -33.03
C SER A 214 -11.45 -3.78 -32.70
N GLU A 215 -11.28 -4.85 -31.94
CA GLU A 215 -10.03 -5.58 -31.70
C GLU A 215 -9.02 -4.97 -30.74
N VAL A 216 -9.36 -4.88 -29.45
CA VAL A 216 -8.34 -5.03 -28.41
C VAL A 216 -8.24 -6.52 -28.07
N ASN A 217 -7.36 -7.20 -28.80
CA ASN A 217 -6.90 -8.53 -28.43
C ASN A 217 -6.36 -8.46 -27.02
N MET A 218 -7.05 -9.10 -26.10
CA MET A 218 -6.48 -9.48 -24.80
C MET A 218 -5.42 -10.54 -25.08
N THR A 219 -4.23 -10.10 -25.48
CA THR A 219 -3.06 -10.96 -25.40
C THR A 219 -2.76 -11.14 -23.93
N ALA A 220 -3.33 -12.21 -23.37
CA ALA A 220 -2.78 -12.83 -22.19
C ALA A 220 -1.28 -13.00 -22.45
N TYR A 221 -0.43 -12.34 -21.65
CA TYR A 221 0.99 -12.61 -21.68
C TYR A 221 1.16 -14.12 -21.45
N PRO A 222 1.96 -14.81 -22.28
CA PRO A 222 2.21 -16.21 -22.06
C PRO A 222 2.77 -16.37 -20.65
N ILE A 223 2.04 -17.06 -19.81
CA ILE A 223 2.54 -17.60 -18.56
C ILE A 223 3.67 -18.52 -18.99
N ALA A 224 4.91 -18.08 -18.80
CA ALA A 224 6.03 -19.00 -18.88
C ALA A 224 5.77 -20.02 -17.77
N GLU A 225 5.39 -21.22 -18.19
CA GLU A 225 5.43 -22.42 -17.35
C GLU A 225 6.90 -22.67 -17.05
N ASP A 226 7.44 -21.94 -16.09
CA ASP A 226 8.67 -22.34 -15.46
C ASP A 226 8.36 -23.60 -14.67
N HIS A 227 8.86 -24.70 -15.21
CA HIS A 227 8.87 -25.99 -14.58
C HIS A 227 9.31 -25.84 -13.13
N TYR A 228 8.35 -25.96 -12.23
CA TYR A 228 8.63 -26.27 -10.84
C TYR A 228 9.30 -27.64 -10.81
N ALA A 229 10.62 -27.65 -10.92
CA ALA A 229 11.38 -28.77 -10.37
C ALA A 229 11.04 -28.77 -8.88
N ALA A 230 10.12 -29.63 -8.51
CA ALA A 230 9.90 -30.00 -7.14
C ALA A 230 11.28 -30.30 -6.58
N ALA A 231 11.80 -29.42 -5.73
CA ALA A 231 12.90 -29.76 -4.86
C ALA A 231 12.37 -30.86 -3.96
N ALA A 232 12.57 -32.09 -4.44
CA ALA A 232 12.28 -33.28 -3.68
C ALA A 232 12.99 -33.16 -2.35
N ASP A 233 12.18 -33.06 -1.36
CA ASP A 233 12.33 -33.46 0.00
C ASP A 233 13.66 -34.15 0.32
N VAL A 234 14.53 -33.40 0.91
CA VAL A 234 15.49 -33.96 1.82
C VAL A 234 14.85 -33.93 3.20
N GLN A 235 14.03 -34.93 3.49
CA GLN A 235 13.70 -35.32 4.85
C GLN A 235 15.00 -35.68 5.58
N LYS A 236 15.76 -34.66 5.98
CA LYS A 236 16.78 -34.84 7.02
C LYS A 236 16.02 -34.89 8.34
N SER A 237 16.00 -36.13 8.91
CA SER A 237 15.71 -36.33 10.31
C SER A 237 16.62 -35.41 11.12
N TYR A 238 16.11 -34.32 11.62
CA TYR A 238 16.82 -33.43 12.52
C TYR A 238 16.98 -34.15 13.85
N THR A 239 18.19 -34.63 14.13
CA THR A 239 18.57 -35.05 15.47
C THR A 239 18.38 -33.91 16.43
N ALA A 240 17.57 -34.14 17.45
CA ALA A 240 17.23 -33.21 18.51
C ALA A 240 18.49 -32.53 19.06
N SER A 241 18.44 -31.19 19.10
CA SER A 241 19.39 -30.27 19.75
C SER A 241 20.25 -29.34 18.88
N GLU A 242 20.23 -29.39 17.56
CA GLU A 242 20.87 -28.33 16.78
C GLU A 242 19.93 -27.17 16.62
N ASN A 243 20.09 -26.28 17.54
CA ASN A 243 19.80 -24.82 17.54
C ASN A 243 18.72 -24.36 16.58
N ILE A 244 17.46 -24.76 16.86
CA ILE A 244 16.28 -24.25 16.13
C ILE A 244 16.30 -22.73 16.09
N ASP A 245 16.81 -22.07 17.15
CA ASP A 245 16.96 -20.61 17.19
C ASP A 245 17.92 -20.09 16.11
N ALA A 246 19.06 -20.77 15.88
CA ALA A 246 19.97 -20.39 14.79
C ALA A 246 19.37 -20.61 13.40
N LEU A 247 18.51 -21.60 13.22
CA LEU A 247 17.77 -21.80 11.97
C LEU A 247 16.69 -20.73 11.75
N ILE A 248 16.04 -20.29 12.80
CA ILE A 248 15.07 -19.18 12.77
C ILE A 248 15.79 -17.88 12.40
N ASP A 249 16.95 -17.59 13.03
CA ASP A 249 17.73 -16.39 12.74
C ASP A 249 18.23 -16.40 11.30
N LYS A 250 18.72 -17.54 10.80
CA LYS A 250 19.14 -17.69 9.41
C LYS A 250 17.98 -17.48 8.43
N ALA A 251 16.82 -18.06 8.68
CA ALA A 251 15.64 -17.86 7.84
C ALA A 251 15.20 -16.39 7.82
N ARG A 252 15.33 -15.70 8.96
CA ARG A 252 15.07 -14.25 9.05
C ARG A 252 16.05 -13.44 8.20
N GLU A 253 17.35 -13.71 8.31
CA GLU A 253 18.37 -13.03 7.49
C GLU A 253 18.16 -13.24 6.00
N GLU A 254 17.82 -14.47 5.59
CA GLU A 254 17.53 -14.79 4.19
C GLU A 254 16.26 -14.09 3.71
N MET A 255 15.22 -14.03 4.54
CA MET A 255 14.00 -13.26 4.26
C MET A 255 14.30 -11.76 4.07
N GLU A 256 15.06 -11.16 4.98
CA GLU A 256 15.42 -9.74 4.88
C GLU A 256 16.30 -9.46 3.66
N ARG A 257 17.22 -10.36 3.32
CA ARG A 257 18.06 -10.23 2.13
C ARG A 257 17.24 -10.30 0.86
N ALA A 258 16.32 -11.26 0.77
CA ALA A 258 15.39 -11.38 -0.36
C ALA A 258 14.49 -10.14 -0.49
N ALA A 259 13.96 -9.64 0.61
CA ALA A 259 13.14 -8.41 0.62
C ALA A 259 13.96 -7.19 0.14
N LYS A 260 15.20 -7.02 0.58
CA LYS A 260 16.10 -5.94 0.11
C LYS A 260 16.42 -6.05 -1.39
N SER A 261 16.48 -7.26 -1.93
CA SER A 261 16.67 -7.48 -3.39
C SER A 261 15.37 -7.36 -4.20
N LEU A 262 14.24 -7.10 -3.54
CA LEU A 262 12.88 -7.03 -4.10
C LEU A 262 12.37 -8.38 -4.62
N ASP A 263 12.94 -9.49 -4.17
CA ASP A 263 12.41 -10.83 -4.43
C ASP A 263 11.38 -11.21 -3.36
N PHE A 264 10.20 -10.65 -3.49
CA PHE A 264 9.11 -10.83 -2.52
C PHE A 264 8.64 -12.28 -2.44
N LEU A 265 8.81 -13.06 -3.53
CA LEU A 265 8.46 -14.48 -3.51
C LEU A 265 9.43 -15.30 -2.66
N ALA A 266 10.73 -15.07 -2.83
CA ALA A 266 11.74 -15.72 -1.99
C ALA A 266 11.59 -15.27 -0.54
N ALA A 267 11.35 -13.99 -0.28
CA ALA A 267 11.11 -13.48 1.06
C ALA A 267 9.91 -14.17 1.74
N ALA A 268 8.81 -14.36 1.01
CA ALA A 268 7.63 -15.07 1.53
C ALA A 268 7.96 -16.54 1.89
N LYS A 269 8.72 -17.26 1.04
CA LYS A 269 9.15 -18.63 1.34
C LYS A 269 10.01 -18.73 2.60
N PHE A 270 10.96 -17.81 2.79
CA PHE A 270 11.80 -17.79 3.99
C PHE A 270 11.00 -17.41 5.24
N ARG A 271 10.01 -16.51 5.12
CA ARG A 271 9.07 -16.21 6.19
C ARG A 271 8.27 -17.44 6.61
N ASP A 272 7.67 -18.17 5.66
CA ASP A 272 6.87 -19.35 5.93
C ASP A 272 7.75 -20.42 6.64
N ARG A 273 8.98 -20.58 6.17
CA ARG A 273 9.96 -21.44 6.83
C ARG A 273 10.28 -21.01 8.26
N MET A 274 10.44 -19.72 8.49
CA MET A 274 10.67 -19.18 9.82
C MET A 274 9.48 -19.50 10.77
N TYR A 275 8.24 -19.34 10.29
CA TYR A 275 7.06 -19.66 11.10
C TYR A 275 6.95 -21.16 11.40
N GLU A 276 7.25 -22.04 10.45
CA GLU A 276 7.32 -23.49 10.69
C GLU A 276 8.33 -23.84 11.79
N LEU A 277 9.52 -23.24 11.73
CA LEU A 277 10.56 -23.45 12.75
C LEU A 277 10.16 -22.90 14.13
N GLN A 278 9.48 -21.75 14.17
CA GLN A 278 8.94 -21.19 15.42
C GLN A 278 7.89 -22.13 16.03
N LYS A 279 7.01 -22.67 15.22
CA LYS A 279 5.99 -23.64 15.66
C LYS A 279 6.63 -24.91 16.23
N LEU A 280 7.62 -25.48 15.53
CA LEU A 280 8.39 -26.62 16.00
C LEU A 280 9.11 -26.34 17.33
N ARG A 281 9.65 -25.13 17.51
CA ARG A 281 10.25 -24.70 18.78
C ARG A 281 9.25 -24.71 19.93
N GLU A 282 8.05 -24.18 19.70
CA GLU A 282 6.99 -24.15 20.72
C GLU A 282 6.50 -25.56 21.07
N GLU A 283 6.34 -26.44 20.08
CA GLU A 283 5.95 -27.84 20.29
C GLU A 283 7.01 -28.58 21.13
N ASN A 284 8.29 -28.44 20.80
CA ASN A 284 9.40 -29.03 21.57
C ASN A 284 9.47 -28.49 23.01
N ARG A 285 9.18 -27.17 23.21
CA ARG A 285 9.16 -26.55 24.54
C ARG A 285 8.01 -27.09 25.40
N ASN A 286 6.84 -27.30 24.79
CA ASN A 286 5.67 -27.86 25.47
C ASN A 286 5.87 -29.33 25.83
N GLN A 287 6.50 -30.12 24.96
CA GLN A 287 6.83 -31.53 25.25
C GLN A 287 7.82 -31.65 26.42
N ASN A 288 8.87 -30.83 26.44
CA ASN A 288 9.85 -30.82 27.53
C ASN A 288 9.22 -30.38 28.87
N SER A 289 8.26 -29.47 28.85
CA SER A 289 7.53 -29.01 30.05
C SER A 289 6.62 -30.11 30.61
N GLN A 290 6.02 -30.95 29.77
CA GLN A 290 5.20 -32.08 30.22
C GLN A 290 6.04 -33.22 30.82
N PHE A 291 7.26 -33.47 30.31
CA PHE A 291 8.18 -34.46 30.87
C PHE A 291 8.71 -34.06 32.27
N THR A 292 8.82 -32.77 32.56
CA THR A 292 9.30 -32.26 33.87
C THR A 292 8.23 -32.40 34.97
N ILE A 293 6.95 -32.33 34.62
CA ILE A 293 5.84 -32.43 35.57
C ILE A 293 5.56 -33.90 35.98
N HIS A 294 5.94 -34.88 35.16
CA HIS A 294 5.70 -36.31 35.44
C HIS A 294 6.80 -36.96 36.29
N ASN A 295 7.92 -36.26 36.50
CA ASN A 295 9.09 -36.76 37.28
C ASN A 295 9.34 -35.97 38.56
N SER A 296 8.36 -35.20 39.02
CA SER A 296 8.32 -34.55 40.36
C SER A 296 7.16 -35.11 41.15
#